data_e922fdb0197c7c2d7de5119d141037ba
#
_entry.id   e922fdb0197c7c2d7de5119d141037ba
#
_cell.length_a   1.000
_cell.length_b   1.000
_cell.length_c   1.000
_cell.angle_alpha   90.00
_cell.angle_beta   90.00
_cell.angle_gamma   90.00
#
_symmetry.space_group_name_H-M   'P 1'
#
loop_
_entity.id
_entity.type
_entity.pdbx_description
1 polymer ?
#
loop_
_entity_poly.entity_id
_entity_poly.type
_entity_poly.pdbx_seq_one_letter_code
_entity_poly.pdbx_strand_id
1 'polypeptide(L)'
;SWDIDLLQRLGIRTDILPKLVNSGTNVGFYKEIPVIAGAGHDTACAFAATPIESSTRSAILSSGTWSLFGCELEKPLINDEALNEDFTNEVGINNSIRFLKNMNGLWIIQELKRIWDKNGYSYSFSDMVTMAERATPFKFFINPAHEMFFSPGDMENRIKNFCNQTGQDSPVTHDEIVRAAYEGLA
;
A
#
# COMPACT_ATOMS: atom_id res chain seq x y z
N SER A 1 20.80 -3.73 -9.78
CA SER A 1 21.93 -4.60 -9.33
C SER A 1 21.97 -4.64 -7.81
N TRP A 2 22.56 -5.70 -7.25
CA TRP A 2 22.93 -5.72 -5.84
C TRP A 2 23.99 -4.65 -5.58
N ASP A 3 23.87 -3.93 -4.46
CA ASP A 3 24.93 -3.03 -3.99
C ASP A 3 25.97 -3.86 -3.22
N ILE A 4 26.94 -4.37 -3.96
CA ILE A 4 27.96 -5.27 -3.43
C ILE A 4 28.85 -4.55 -2.41
N ASP A 5 29.19 -3.29 -2.64
CA ASP A 5 30.03 -2.52 -1.73
C ASP A 5 29.35 -2.28 -0.38
N LEU A 6 28.07 -1.92 -0.40
CA LEU A 6 27.29 -1.77 0.82
C LEU A 6 27.17 -3.09 1.60
N LEU A 7 26.84 -4.16 0.90
CA LEU A 7 26.71 -5.49 1.50
C LEU A 7 28.00 -5.96 2.16
N GLN A 8 29.15 -5.77 1.51
CA GLN A 8 30.46 -6.08 2.05
C GLN A 8 30.80 -5.26 3.29
N ARG A 9 30.49 -3.94 3.29
CA ARG A 9 30.67 -3.09 4.48
C ARG A 9 29.84 -3.52 5.67
N LEU A 10 28.67 -4.09 5.40
CA LEU A 10 27.77 -4.64 6.44
C LEU A 10 28.12 -6.08 6.86
N GLY A 11 29.18 -6.66 6.30
CA GLY A 11 29.60 -8.04 6.57
C GLY A 11 28.63 -9.10 6.04
N ILE A 12 27.81 -8.75 5.06
CA ILE A 12 26.84 -9.68 4.46
C ILE A 12 27.55 -10.47 3.34
N ARG A 13 27.39 -11.78 3.36
CA ARG A 13 27.91 -12.67 2.33
C ARG A 13 27.25 -12.39 0.99
N THR A 14 28.05 -12.08 -0.05
CA THR A 14 27.56 -11.76 -1.40
C THR A 14 27.50 -12.98 -2.32
N ASP A 15 28.18 -14.08 -1.96
CA ASP A 15 28.19 -15.35 -2.69
C ASP A 15 26.85 -16.13 -2.62
N ILE A 16 25.99 -15.76 -1.67
CA ILE A 16 24.65 -16.35 -1.52
C ILE A 16 23.58 -15.63 -2.38
N LEU A 17 23.93 -14.50 -2.99
CA LEU A 17 22.97 -13.69 -3.72
C LEU A 17 22.69 -14.30 -5.10
N PRO A 18 21.40 -14.50 -5.45
CA PRO A 18 21.05 -15.00 -6.78
C PRO A 18 21.34 -13.95 -7.86
N LYS A 19 21.55 -14.44 -9.09
CA LYS A 19 21.63 -13.56 -10.26
C LYS A 19 20.30 -12.85 -10.46
N LEU A 20 20.34 -11.54 -10.60
CA LEU A 20 19.17 -10.76 -10.99
C LEU A 20 18.90 -10.91 -12.49
N VAL A 21 17.64 -11.09 -12.83
CA VAL A 21 17.17 -11.20 -14.21
C VAL A 21 15.97 -10.27 -14.43
N ASN A 22 15.76 -9.84 -15.65
CA ASN A 22 14.60 -9.02 -15.99
C ASN A 22 13.32 -9.87 -16.00
N SER A 23 12.18 -9.22 -15.72
CA SER A 23 10.86 -9.82 -15.92
C SER A 23 10.72 -10.36 -17.34
N GLY A 24 10.03 -11.49 -17.49
CA GLY A 24 9.89 -12.19 -18.78
C GLY A 24 11.06 -13.10 -19.15
N THR A 25 12.16 -13.10 -18.40
CA THR A 25 13.31 -14.01 -18.66
C THR A 25 12.91 -15.45 -18.35
N ASN A 26 13.17 -16.36 -19.29
CA ASN A 26 13.11 -17.80 -19.04
C ASN A 26 14.32 -18.20 -18.17
N VAL A 27 14.06 -18.60 -16.93
CA VAL A 27 15.09 -18.98 -15.94
C VAL A 27 15.32 -20.50 -15.86
N GLY A 28 14.59 -21.28 -16.66
CA GLY A 28 14.74 -22.72 -16.72
C GLY A 28 13.43 -23.44 -17.06
N PHE A 29 13.41 -24.75 -16.82
CA PHE A 29 12.25 -25.58 -17.06
C PHE A 29 11.95 -26.45 -15.84
N TYR A 30 10.69 -26.59 -15.52
CA TYR A 30 10.19 -27.66 -14.66
C TYR A 30 9.55 -28.72 -15.54
N LYS A 31 10.24 -29.85 -15.74
CA LYS A 31 9.92 -30.82 -16.78
C LYS A 31 9.95 -30.12 -18.15
N GLU A 32 8.83 -30.09 -18.87
CA GLU A 32 8.70 -29.43 -20.18
C GLU A 32 8.09 -28.03 -20.10
N ILE A 33 7.76 -27.55 -18.87
CA ILE A 33 7.10 -26.26 -18.64
C ILE A 33 8.17 -25.19 -18.42
N PRO A 34 8.22 -24.12 -19.22
CA PRO A 34 9.15 -23.03 -19.00
C PRO A 34 8.84 -22.27 -17.70
N VAL A 35 9.88 -21.95 -16.94
CA VAL A 35 9.79 -21.11 -15.74
C VAL A 35 10.20 -19.69 -16.11
N ILE A 36 9.25 -18.79 -16.06
CA ILE A 36 9.45 -17.39 -16.45
C ILE A 36 9.52 -16.51 -15.20
N ALA A 37 10.55 -15.64 -15.14
CA ALA A 37 10.65 -14.65 -14.08
C ALA A 37 9.49 -13.64 -14.21
N GLY A 38 8.66 -13.55 -13.17
CA GLY A 38 7.58 -12.56 -13.07
C GLY A 38 8.10 -11.16 -12.72
N ALA A 39 7.17 -10.24 -12.44
CA ALA A 39 7.50 -8.87 -12.02
C ALA A 39 8.09 -8.78 -10.60
N GLY A 40 8.22 -9.91 -9.91
CA GLY A 40 8.87 -10.03 -8.60
C GLY A 40 8.02 -9.60 -7.39
N HIS A 41 6.91 -8.95 -7.62
CA HIS A 41 5.97 -8.48 -6.60
C HIS A 41 4.54 -8.47 -7.15
N ASP A 42 3.54 -8.78 -6.31
CA ASP A 42 2.12 -8.82 -6.70
C ASP A 42 1.61 -7.48 -7.23
N THR A 43 1.97 -6.39 -6.57
CA THR A 43 1.64 -5.02 -7.02
C THR A 43 2.30 -4.67 -8.34
N ALA A 44 3.53 -5.15 -8.60
CA ALA A 44 4.17 -4.96 -9.90
C ALA A 44 3.40 -5.69 -11.01
N CYS A 45 2.86 -6.87 -10.72
CA CYS A 45 1.99 -7.59 -11.64
C CYS A 45 0.65 -6.85 -11.83
N ALA A 46 0.08 -6.26 -10.78
CA ALA A 46 -1.14 -5.49 -10.86
C ALA A 46 -0.97 -4.22 -11.73
N PHE A 47 0.12 -3.48 -11.54
CA PHE A 47 0.46 -2.34 -12.40
C PHE A 47 0.59 -2.77 -13.86
N ALA A 48 1.35 -3.85 -14.12
CA ALA A 48 1.54 -4.38 -15.45
C ALA A 48 0.25 -4.85 -16.14
N ALA A 49 -0.72 -5.33 -15.38
CA ALA A 49 -2.00 -5.82 -15.89
C ALA A 49 -3.06 -4.73 -16.02
N THR A 50 -2.81 -3.53 -15.48
CA THR A 50 -3.79 -2.43 -15.54
C THR A 50 -3.88 -1.89 -16.98
N PRO A 51 -5.07 -1.89 -17.59
CA PRO A 51 -5.24 -1.34 -18.94
C PRO A 51 -5.19 0.19 -18.89
N ILE A 52 -4.08 0.76 -19.32
CA ILE A 52 -3.88 2.21 -19.43
C ILE A 52 -3.71 2.62 -20.89
N GLU A 53 -4.37 3.70 -21.31
CA GLU A 53 -4.25 4.22 -22.67
C GLU A 53 -2.94 4.98 -22.88
N SER A 54 -2.41 5.60 -21.82
CA SER A 54 -1.16 6.36 -21.86
C SER A 54 -0.45 6.32 -20.52
N SER A 55 0.75 5.78 -20.50
CA SER A 55 1.59 5.69 -19.30
C SER A 55 1.93 7.05 -18.68
N THR A 56 1.94 8.12 -19.48
CA THR A 56 2.37 9.46 -19.04
C THR A 56 1.28 10.26 -18.31
N ARG A 57 0.04 9.81 -18.30
CA ARG A 57 -1.11 10.54 -17.71
C ARG A 57 -1.99 9.67 -16.81
N SER A 58 -1.58 8.46 -16.53
CA SER A 58 -2.39 7.54 -15.73
C SER A 58 -1.77 7.37 -14.35
N ALA A 59 -2.60 7.50 -13.33
CA ALA A 59 -2.28 7.09 -11.98
C ALA A 59 -2.97 5.75 -11.69
N ILE A 60 -2.26 4.86 -11.03
CA ILE A 60 -2.74 3.53 -10.67
C ILE A 60 -2.84 3.47 -9.15
N LEU A 61 -3.99 3.05 -8.66
CA LEU A 61 -4.20 2.72 -7.25
C LEU A 61 -4.37 1.20 -7.11
N SER A 62 -3.38 0.55 -6.51
CA SER A 62 -3.51 -0.84 -6.08
C SER A 62 -4.04 -0.85 -4.65
N SER A 63 -5.36 -1.01 -4.50
CA SER A 63 -6.03 -0.97 -3.20
C SER A 63 -6.22 -2.38 -2.63
N GLY A 64 -5.53 -2.66 -1.56
CA GLY A 64 -5.59 -3.91 -0.79
C GLY A 64 -5.40 -3.64 0.69
N THR A 65 -4.79 -4.57 1.43
CA THR A 65 -4.36 -4.35 2.81
C THR A 65 -3.47 -3.10 2.91
N TRP A 66 -2.55 -2.95 1.96
CA TRP A 66 -1.85 -1.72 1.64
C TRP A 66 -2.49 -1.05 0.42
N SER A 67 -2.37 0.25 0.32
CA SER A 67 -2.71 1.03 -0.88
C SER A 67 -1.44 1.60 -1.47
N LEU A 68 -1.16 1.24 -2.73
CA LEU A 68 -0.02 1.76 -3.48
C LEU A 68 -0.54 2.66 -4.59
N PHE A 69 -0.24 3.93 -4.49
CA PHE A 69 -0.66 4.94 -5.46
C PHE A 69 0.54 5.47 -6.23
N GLY A 70 0.48 5.44 -7.56
CA GLY A 70 1.59 5.91 -8.37
C GLY A 70 1.36 5.80 -9.86
N CYS A 71 2.45 5.91 -10.62
CA CYS A 71 2.47 5.81 -12.08
C CYS A 71 3.70 5.07 -12.57
N GLU A 72 3.72 4.71 -13.85
CA GLU A 72 4.91 4.18 -14.51
C GLU A 72 5.68 5.31 -15.21
N LEU A 73 7.00 5.31 -15.01
CA LEU A 73 7.95 6.23 -15.62
C LEU A 73 9.01 5.44 -16.41
N GLU A 74 9.61 6.08 -17.40
CA GLU A 74 10.75 5.51 -18.13
C GLU A 74 12.06 5.58 -17.34
N LYS A 75 12.17 6.52 -16.41
CA LYS A 75 13.38 6.77 -15.60
C LYS A 75 12.98 7.10 -14.16
N PRO A 76 13.86 6.80 -13.19
CA PRO A 76 13.62 7.17 -11.79
C PRO A 76 13.46 8.69 -11.64
N LEU A 77 12.50 9.10 -10.82
CA LEU A 77 12.32 10.47 -10.36
C LEU A 77 12.89 10.59 -8.95
N ILE A 78 14.03 11.24 -8.84
CA ILE A 78 14.76 11.42 -7.58
C ILE A 78 14.96 12.91 -7.35
N ASN A 79 14.20 13.47 -6.42
CA ASN A 79 14.28 14.87 -5.98
C ASN A 79 13.79 14.99 -4.54
N ASP A 80 13.99 16.18 -3.95
CA ASP A 80 13.59 16.45 -2.57
C ASP A 80 12.08 16.36 -2.36
N GLU A 81 11.27 16.71 -3.36
CA GLU A 81 9.80 16.61 -3.28
C GLU A 81 9.35 15.15 -3.18
N ALA A 82 9.91 14.27 -4.02
CA ALA A 82 9.61 12.85 -3.97
C ALA A 82 10.02 12.23 -2.64
N LEU A 83 11.18 12.64 -2.10
CA LEU A 83 11.67 12.18 -0.81
C LEU A 83 10.77 12.67 0.34
N ASN A 84 10.40 13.94 0.36
CA ASN A 84 9.58 14.53 1.41
C ASN A 84 8.15 13.97 1.43
N GLU A 85 7.67 13.52 0.27
CA GLU A 85 6.35 12.90 0.12
C GLU A 85 6.39 11.35 0.17
N ASP A 86 7.52 10.76 0.57
CA ASP A 86 7.71 9.31 0.71
C ASP A 86 7.42 8.51 -0.58
N PHE A 87 7.69 9.09 -1.76
CA PHE A 87 7.63 8.36 -3.01
C PHE A 87 8.87 7.51 -3.24
N THR A 88 8.66 6.31 -3.71
CA THR A 88 9.71 5.34 -4.05
C THR A 88 9.80 5.11 -5.55
N ASN A 89 10.97 4.65 -6.00
CA ASN A 89 11.21 4.20 -7.36
C ASN A 89 11.46 2.70 -7.33
N GLU A 90 10.54 1.93 -7.86
CA GLU A 90 10.62 0.48 -7.91
C GLU A 90 10.71 0.00 -9.36
N VAL A 91 11.47 -1.05 -9.61
CA VAL A 91 11.58 -1.61 -10.96
C VAL A 91 10.26 -2.29 -11.34
N GLY A 92 9.69 -1.88 -12.47
CA GLY A 92 8.52 -2.47 -13.09
C GLY A 92 8.88 -3.51 -14.17
N ILE A 93 7.91 -3.85 -15.01
CA ILE A 93 8.15 -4.69 -16.19
C ILE A 93 8.86 -3.88 -17.29
N ASN A 94 9.54 -4.57 -18.21
CA ASN A 94 10.25 -3.93 -19.33
C ASN A 94 11.21 -2.81 -18.92
N ASN A 95 11.79 -2.91 -17.71
CA ASN A 95 12.66 -1.89 -17.11
C ASN A 95 11.97 -0.53 -16.86
N SER A 96 10.65 -0.46 -16.84
CA SER A 96 9.93 0.72 -16.35
C SER A 96 10.21 0.95 -14.86
N ILE A 97 9.93 2.15 -14.41
CA ILE A 97 10.00 2.53 -13.00
C ILE A 97 8.59 2.77 -12.51
N ARG A 98 8.18 2.04 -11.49
CA ARG A 98 6.97 2.35 -10.73
C ARG A 98 7.33 3.42 -9.70
N PHE A 99 6.92 4.64 -9.97
CA PHE A 99 7.04 5.75 -9.03
C PHE A 99 5.76 5.79 -8.20
N LEU A 100 5.85 5.40 -6.95
CA LEU A 100 4.66 5.19 -6.12
C LEU A 100 4.91 5.52 -4.65
N LYS A 101 3.79 5.76 -3.95
CA LYS A 101 3.73 5.93 -2.49
C LYS A 101 2.97 4.76 -1.89
N ASN A 102 3.53 4.19 -0.83
CA ASN A 102 2.86 3.20 0.00
C ASN A 102 2.05 3.89 1.10
N MET A 103 0.80 3.50 1.24
CA MET A 103 -0.09 3.98 2.29
C MET A 103 -0.78 2.80 2.98
N ASN A 104 -1.25 2.99 4.20
CA ASN A 104 -2.20 2.04 4.76
C ASN A 104 -3.45 2.00 3.87
N GLY A 105 -3.90 0.81 3.57
CA GLY A 105 -5.12 0.56 2.84
C GLY A 105 -6.22 0.02 3.77
N LEU A 106 -6.86 -1.04 3.33
CA LEU A 106 -7.91 -1.72 4.09
C LEU A 106 -7.41 -2.35 5.40
N TRP A 107 -6.11 -2.29 5.69
CA TRP A 107 -5.52 -2.62 6.98
C TRP A 107 -6.24 -1.92 8.14
N ILE A 108 -6.56 -0.63 8.00
CA ILE A 108 -7.27 0.14 9.03
C ILE A 108 -8.64 -0.50 9.33
N ILE A 109 -9.38 -0.87 8.30
CA ILE A 109 -10.69 -1.53 8.42
C ILE A 109 -10.55 -2.94 9.02
N GLN A 110 -9.56 -3.70 8.58
CA GLN A 110 -9.28 -5.04 9.12
C GLN A 110 -8.92 -4.98 10.61
N GLU A 111 -8.14 -3.97 11.01
CA GLU A 111 -7.74 -3.79 12.40
C GLU A 111 -8.89 -3.33 13.29
N LEU A 112 -9.76 -2.42 12.82
CA LEU A 112 -11.01 -2.08 13.50
C LEU A 112 -11.87 -3.33 13.74
N LYS A 113 -12.09 -4.12 12.68
CA LYS A 113 -12.83 -5.38 12.79
C LYS A 113 -12.20 -6.31 13.83
N ARG A 114 -10.89 -6.52 13.77
CA ARG A 114 -10.17 -7.40 14.70
C ARG A 114 -10.33 -6.95 16.16
N ILE A 115 -10.32 -5.64 16.43
CA ILE A 115 -10.50 -5.09 17.76
C ILE A 115 -11.95 -5.28 18.22
N TRP A 116 -12.91 -4.98 17.37
CA TRP A 116 -14.34 -5.12 17.69
C TRP A 116 -14.73 -6.58 17.90
N ASP A 117 -14.22 -7.52 17.10
CA ASP A 117 -14.42 -8.96 17.34
C ASP A 117 -13.93 -9.38 18.74
N LYS A 118 -12.77 -8.88 19.19
CA LYS A 118 -12.24 -9.14 20.54
C LYS A 118 -13.13 -8.54 21.65
N ASN A 119 -13.81 -7.45 21.36
CA ASN A 119 -14.72 -6.76 22.28
C ASN A 119 -16.15 -7.31 22.24
N GLY A 120 -16.39 -8.40 21.48
CA GLY A 120 -17.69 -9.07 21.41
C GLY A 120 -18.63 -8.55 20.33
N TYR A 121 -18.19 -7.62 19.49
CA TYR A 121 -18.95 -7.21 18.31
C TYR A 121 -18.60 -8.16 17.14
N SER A 122 -19.62 -8.56 16.38
CA SER A 122 -19.43 -9.52 15.27
C SER A 122 -19.88 -8.89 13.95
N TYR A 123 -19.13 -7.91 13.45
CA TYR A 123 -19.40 -7.27 12.18
C TYR A 123 -18.73 -8.01 11.03
N SER A 124 -19.45 -8.31 9.97
CA SER A 124 -18.84 -8.68 8.69
C SER A 124 -18.30 -7.43 7.99
N PHE A 125 -17.44 -7.60 6.99
CA PHE A 125 -17.00 -6.45 6.17
C PHE A 125 -18.17 -5.78 5.43
N SER A 126 -19.19 -6.54 5.03
CA SER A 126 -20.43 -6.01 4.45
C SER A 126 -21.20 -5.15 5.44
N ASP A 127 -21.27 -5.57 6.71
CA ASP A 127 -21.89 -4.74 7.77
C ASP A 127 -21.14 -3.42 7.94
N MET A 128 -19.81 -3.46 7.93
CA MET A 128 -18.99 -2.25 8.04
C MET A 128 -19.20 -1.29 6.87
N VAL A 129 -19.37 -1.78 5.66
CA VAL A 129 -19.76 -0.93 4.51
C VAL A 129 -21.12 -0.27 4.76
N THR A 130 -22.12 -1.05 5.17
CA THR A 130 -23.46 -0.53 5.50
C THR A 130 -23.42 0.49 6.65
N MET A 131 -22.56 0.28 7.67
CA MET A 131 -22.33 1.24 8.76
C MET A 131 -21.79 2.56 8.23
N ALA A 132 -20.78 2.49 7.34
CA ALA A 132 -20.22 3.68 6.72
C ALA A 132 -21.26 4.45 5.88
N GLU A 133 -22.14 3.75 5.16
CA GLU A 133 -23.20 4.37 4.36
C GLU A 133 -24.24 5.11 5.22
N ARG A 134 -24.52 4.65 6.45
CA ARG A 134 -25.44 5.29 7.38
C ARG A 134 -24.89 6.55 8.04
N ALA A 135 -23.57 6.64 8.17
CA ALA A 135 -22.92 7.79 8.77
C ALA A 135 -22.95 9.02 7.86
N THR A 136 -22.95 10.20 8.45
CA THR A 136 -22.87 11.46 7.70
C THR A 136 -21.56 11.53 6.91
N PRO A 137 -21.63 11.70 5.58
CA PRO A 137 -20.44 11.77 4.75
C PRO A 137 -19.63 13.05 5.03
N PHE A 138 -18.32 12.97 4.80
CA PHE A 138 -17.38 14.08 4.85
C PHE A 138 -17.34 14.84 6.19
N LYS A 139 -17.67 14.15 7.29
CA LYS A 139 -17.64 14.73 8.64
C LYS A 139 -16.28 14.59 9.32
N PHE A 140 -15.58 13.49 9.06
CA PHE A 140 -14.28 13.17 9.67
C PHE A 140 -13.32 12.66 8.61
N PHE A 141 -12.07 13.13 8.67
CA PHE A 141 -11.03 12.71 7.74
C PHE A 141 -9.79 12.24 8.50
N ILE A 142 -9.20 11.14 8.05
CA ILE A 142 -7.90 10.70 8.51
C ILE A 142 -6.91 10.69 7.35
N ASN A 143 -5.63 10.84 7.67
CA ASN A 143 -4.55 10.59 6.72
C ASN A 143 -4.04 9.16 6.93
N PRO A 144 -4.37 8.19 6.08
CA PRO A 144 -3.94 6.80 6.26
C PRO A 144 -2.43 6.60 6.20
N ALA A 145 -1.69 7.56 5.64
CA ALA A 145 -0.22 7.54 5.63
C ALA A 145 0.42 8.06 6.94
N HIS A 146 -0.38 8.54 7.90
CA HIS A 146 0.16 9.00 9.17
C HIS A 146 0.66 7.82 10.02
N GLU A 147 1.83 7.97 10.65
CA GLU A 147 2.52 6.93 11.43
C GLU A 147 1.65 6.29 12.52
N MET A 148 0.70 7.04 13.07
CA MET A 148 -0.25 6.60 14.08
C MET A 148 -1.01 5.33 13.66
N PHE A 149 -1.22 5.12 12.36
CA PHE A 149 -2.02 4.01 11.82
C PHE A 149 -1.22 2.78 11.40
N PHE A 150 0.12 2.80 11.49
CA PHE A 150 0.95 1.68 11.05
C PHE A 150 1.01 0.50 12.03
N SER A 151 0.80 0.74 13.31
CA SER A 151 0.93 -0.31 14.32
C SER A 151 -0.41 -0.97 14.65
N PRO A 152 -0.47 -2.27 14.97
CA PRO A 152 -1.68 -2.93 15.42
C PRO A 152 -2.13 -2.41 16.79
N GLY A 153 -3.41 -2.58 17.08
CA GLY A 153 -4.03 -2.25 18.38
C GLY A 153 -4.56 -0.82 18.44
N ASP A 154 -5.64 -0.66 19.18
CA ASP A 154 -6.28 0.61 19.54
C ASP A 154 -6.65 1.54 18.37
N MET A 155 -6.94 0.96 17.21
CA MET A 155 -7.20 1.72 15.98
C MET A 155 -8.36 2.71 16.13
N GLU A 156 -9.38 2.33 16.86
CA GLU A 156 -10.54 3.20 17.16
C GLU A 156 -10.11 4.50 17.86
N ASN A 157 -9.34 4.40 18.96
CA ASN A 157 -8.87 5.58 19.69
C ASN A 157 -7.85 6.38 18.87
N ARG A 158 -7.08 5.73 18.01
CA ARG A 158 -6.16 6.44 17.11
C ARG A 158 -6.91 7.31 16.12
N ILE A 159 -8.01 6.83 15.53
CA ILE A 159 -8.87 7.63 14.65
C ILE A 159 -9.45 8.82 15.42
N LYS A 160 -10.00 8.59 16.63
CA LYS A 160 -10.51 9.65 17.50
C LYS A 160 -9.44 10.69 17.84
N ASN A 161 -8.26 10.22 18.22
CA ASN A 161 -7.13 11.09 18.57
C ASN A 161 -6.63 11.90 17.37
N PHE A 162 -6.55 11.29 16.19
CA PHE A 162 -6.17 11.98 14.96
C PHE A 162 -7.15 13.13 14.65
N CYS A 163 -8.45 12.86 14.71
CA CYS A 163 -9.46 13.89 14.50
C CYS A 163 -9.30 15.05 15.51
N ASN A 164 -9.13 14.73 16.80
CA ASN A 164 -8.92 15.75 17.82
C ASN A 164 -7.65 16.58 17.59
N GLN A 165 -6.53 15.93 17.23
CA GLN A 165 -5.23 16.61 16.98
C GLN A 165 -5.27 17.50 15.74
N THR A 166 -6.14 17.20 14.79
CA THR A 166 -6.32 17.98 13.55
C THR A 166 -7.46 19.02 13.68
N GLY A 167 -8.00 19.24 14.88
CA GLY A 167 -9.06 20.24 15.15
C GLY A 167 -10.43 19.83 14.64
N GLN A 168 -10.64 18.56 14.36
CA GLN A 168 -11.94 18.00 14.01
C GLN A 168 -12.70 17.55 15.28
N ASP A 169 -14.02 17.45 15.19
CA ASP A 169 -14.78 16.71 16.20
C ASP A 169 -14.35 15.24 16.21
N SER A 170 -14.60 14.57 17.33
CA SER A 170 -14.26 13.14 17.46
C SER A 170 -15.43 12.26 17.02
N PRO A 171 -15.21 11.23 16.17
CA PRO A 171 -16.24 10.26 15.87
C PRO A 171 -16.64 9.49 17.15
N VAL A 172 -17.94 9.28 17.35
CA VAL A 172 -18.50 8.67 18.57
C VAL A 172 -18.98 7.25 18.32
N THR A 173 -19.64 7.02 17.18
CA THR A 173 -20.23 5.72 16.84
C THR A 173 -19.30 4.90 15.96
N HIS A 174 -19.47 3.57 15.97
CA HIS A 174 -18.74 2.70 15.05
C HIS A 174 -19.00 3.06 13.57
N ASP A 175 -20.23 3.48 13.24
CA ASP A 175 -20.61 3.93 11.90
C ASP A 175 -19.74 5.14 11.46
N GLU A 176 -19.58 6.13 12.33
CA GLU A 176 -18.72 7.31 12.07
C GLU A 176 -17.24 6.96 11.96
N ILE A 177 -16.76 6.03 12.79
CA ILE A 177 -15.36 5.57 12.77
C ILE A 177 -15.03 4.86 11.47
N VAL A 178 -15.88 3.93 11.05
CA VAL A 178 -15.71 3.21 9.79
C VAL A 178 -15.80 4.16 8.61
N ARG A 179 -16.74 5.12 8.65
CA ARG A 179 -16.89 6.14 7.62
C ARG A 179 -15.63 7.00 7.49
N ALA A 180 -15.07 7.48 8.60
CA ALA A 180 -13.82 8.25 8.62
C ALA A 180 -12.67 7.46 8.02
N ALA A 181 -12.58 6.15 8.31
CA ALA A 181 -11.56 5.29 7.75
C ALA A 181 -11.70 5.14 6.22
N TYR A 182 -12.90 4.87 5.71
CA TYR A 182 -13.13 4.75 4.26
C TYR A 182 -12.91 6.07 3.51
N GLU A 183 -13.34 7.20 4.07
CA GLU A 183 -13.15 8.51 3.44
C GLU A 183 -11.68 8.96 3.46
N GLY A 184 -10.91 8.55 4.46
CA GLY A 184 -9.47 8.75 4.46
C GLY A 184 -8.73 7.92 3.41
N LEU A 185 -9.32 6.81 2.94
CA LEU A 185 -8.75 5.95 1.90
C LEU A 185 -9.15 6.38 0.48
N ALA A 186 -10.18 7.21 0.33
CA ALA A 186 -10.72 7.67 -0.96
C ALA A 186 -10.08 8.98 -1.43
#